data_23bf351c0d2bab1cdeeedca3dc56769b
#
_entry.id   23bf351c0d2bab1cdeeedca3dc56769b
#
_cell.length_a   1.000
_cell.length_b   1.000
_cell.length_c   1.000
_cell.angle_alpha   90.00
_cell.angle_beta   90.00
_cell.angle_gamma   90.00
#
_symmetry.space_group_name_H-M   'P 1'
#
loop_
_entity.id
_entity.type
_entity.pdbx_description
1 polymer ?
#
loop_
_entity_poly.entity_id
_entity_poly.type
_entity_poly.pdbx_seq_one_letter_code
_entity_poly.pdbx_strand_id
1 'polypeptide(L)'
;MEKIRRTKIVDLLQRKDWGAMVNVKGWVRTRRGSKAVSFIALNDGSTINNVQVVVDLDNFDEEMVKLITTGACISVNGELVESIGSGQAGEIQAREIEVLGTCDNTYPLQKKGCSMEFLREIAHLRPRTNTFGAVFRIRHNMAIAIHEFFHQKGFFYFHTPIITASDCEGAGQMFQVTTKNLYDLKKDENGSIIYDDDFFGKQASLTVSGQLEGELAATALGAIYTFGPTFRAENSNTPRHLAEFWMVEPEVAFADLNELMDLEEEFIKFCVQWALDNCKDDLEFLNKMIDKGLIERLQKVVSTEFVRLPYTEGIKILEEAIAKGKKFEFPVYWGCDLASEHERFLVEEHFQKPVI
;
A
#
# COMPACT_ATOMS: atom_id res chain seq x y z
N MET A 1 -34.79 16.95 18.30
CA MET A 1 -33.41 16.71 18.83
C MET A 1 -32.39 17.22 17.82
N GLU A 2 -31.40 17.92 18.30
CA GLU A 2 -30.29 18.38 17.44
C GLU A 2 -29.55 17.15 16.89
N LYS A 3 -29.29 17.11 15.58
CA LYS A 3 -28.70 15.94 14.92
C LYS A 3 -27.24 15.83 15.37
N ILE A 4 -26.90 14.81 16.17
CA ILE A 4 -25.52 14.56 16.60
C ILE A 4 -24.65 14.32 15.36
N ARG A 5 -23.56 15.10 15.24
CA ARG A 5 -22.63 14.96 14.12
C ARG A 5 -21.86 13.64 14.24
N ARG A 6 -21.70 12.93 13.10
CA ARG A 6 -20.92 11.70 13.03
C ARG A 6 -19.48 11.93 13.47
N THR A 7 -18.98 11.08 14.36
CA THR A 7 -17.57 10.97 14.75
C THR A 7 -16.94 9.78 14.03
N LYS A 8 -15.73 9.93 13.50
CA LYS A 8 -14.97 8.78 12.97
C LYS A 8 -14.52 7.89 14.13
N ILE A 9 -14.42 6.58 13.87
CA ILE A 9 -14.01 5.62 14.91
C ILE A 9 -12.57 5.89 15.39
N VAL A 10 -11.66 6.25 14.48
CA VAL A 10 -10.28 6.62 14.86
C VAL A 10 -10.24 7.78 15.85
N ASP A 11 -11.07 8.79 15.66
CA ASP A 11 -11.14 9.96 16.55
C ASP A 11 -11.84 9.59 17.87
N LEU A 12 -12.89 8.77 17.77
CA LEU A 12 -13.66 8.31 18.95
C LEU A 12 -12.79 7.52 19.94
N LEU A 13 -11.93 6.63 19.41
CA LEU A 13 -11.06 5.79 20.24
C LEU A 13 -10.01 6.58 21.06
N GLN A 14 -9.80 7.87 20.71
CA GLN A 14 -8.91 8.77 21.45
C GLN A 14 -9.66 9.57 22.55
N ARG A 15 -11.00 9.54 22.56
CA ARG A 15 -11.82 10.31 23.49
C ARG A 15 -11.88 9.66 24.87
N LYS A 16 -12.01 10.53 25.88
CA LYS A 16 -12.17 10.13 27.31
C LYS A 16 -13.25 10.95 28.01
N ASP A 17 -14.04 11.71 27.29
CA ASP A 17 -15.16 12.48 27.79
C ASP A 17 -16.38 11.57 27.99
N TRP A 18 -16.24 10.69 28.97
CA TRP A 18 -17.27 9.73 29.35
C TRP A 18 -18.59 10.40 29.68
N GLY A 19 -19.71 9.82 29.24
CA GLY A 19 -21.03 10.38 29.32
C GLY A 19 -21.44 11.20 28.09
N ALA A 20 -20.52 11.48 27.16
CA ALA A 20 -20.85 12.25 25.97
C ALA A 20 -21.72 11.44 25.00
N MET A 21 -22.76 12.08 24.45
CA MET A 21 -23.54 11.50 23.35
C MET A 21 -22.78 11.58 22.04
N VAL A 22 -22.65 10.46 21.36
CA VAL A 22 -21.90 10.31 20.09
C VAL A 22 -22.75 9.64 19.02
N ASN A 23 -22.45 9.97 17.75
CA ASN A 23 -22.94 9.23 16.59
C ASN A 23 -21.77 8.57 15.87
N VAL A 24 -21.87 7.28 15.61
CA VAL A 24 -20.95 6.52 14.76
C VAL A 24 -21.72 5.80 13.67
N LYS A 25 -21.10 5.64 12.51
CA LYS A 25 -21.62 4.83 11.40
C LYS A 25 -20.52 3.91 10.92
N GLY A 26 -20.87 2.68 10.60
CA GLY A 26 -19.87 1.71 10.13
C GLY A 26 -20.48 0.38 9.77
N TRP A 27 -19.60 -0.55 9.50
CA TRP A 27 -19.95 -1.93 9.16
C TRP A 27 -19.69 -2.85 10.34
N VAL A 28 -20.65 -3.74 10.60
CA VAL A 28 -20.57 -4.76 11.64
C VAL A 28 -19.49 -5.79 11.27
N ARG A 29 -18.46 -5.88 12.08
CA ARG A 29 -17.40 -6.89 11.92
C ARG A 29 -17.78 -8.21 12.60
N THR A 30 -18.27 -8.10 13.83
CA THR A 30 -18.79 -9.24 14.58
C THR A 30 -19.91 -8.79 15.49
N ARG A 31 -20.83 -9.71 15.75
CA ARG A 31 -21.84 -9.59 16.78
C ARG A 31 -21.78 -10.82 17.68
N ARG A 32 -21.82 -10.61 18.99
CA ARG A 32 -21.83 -11.64 20.03
C ARG A 32 -22.69 -11.16 21.19
N GLY A 33 -23.15 -12.07 22.00
CA GLY A 33 -23.92 -11.68 23.20
C GLY A 33 -24.80 -12.81 23.73
N SER A 34 -25.65 -12.44 24.67
CA SER A 34 -26.67 -13.28 25.29
C SER A 34 -28.07 -12.90 24.78
N LYS A 35 -29.12 -13.41 25.45
CA LYS A 35 -30.49 -13.00 25.18
C LYS A 35 -30.81 -11.56 25.68
N ALA A 36 -30.03 -11.03 26.63
CA ALA A 36 -30.29 -9.70 27.20
C ALA A 36 -29.38 -8.61 26.59
N VAL A 37 -28.11 -8.94 26.27
CA VAL A 37 -27.12 -7.95 25.82
C VAL A 37 -26.38 -8.44 24.56
N SER A 38 -26.22 -7.57 23.60
CA SER A 38 -25.44 -7.79 22.38
C SER A 38 -24.25 -6.84 22.31
N PHE A 39 -23.08 -7.39 21.95
CA PHE A 39 -21.83 -6.67 21.72
C PHE A 39 -21.52 -6.67 20.23
N ILE A 40 -21.46 -5.49 19.63
CA ILE A 40 -21.20 -5.30 18.21
C ILE A 40 -19.83 -4.66 18.06
N ALA A 41 -18.93 -5.32 17.32
CA ALA A 41 -17.70 -4.69 16.87
C ALA A 41 -17.97 -3.92 15.58
N LEU A 42 -17.91 -2.60 15.62
CA LEU A 42 -18.22 -1.70 14.52
C LEU A 42 -16.94 -1.06 13.98
N ASN A 43 -16.80 -0.99 12.66
CA ASN A 43 -15.67 -0.38 11.99
C ASN A 43 -16.11 0.49 10.82
N ASP A 44 -15.54 1.67 10.67
CA ASP A 44 -15.84 2.62 9.59
C ASP A 44 -14.72 2.77 8.56
N GLY A 45 -13.67 1.96 8.66
CA GLY A 45 -12.50 1.98 7.79
C GLY A 45 -11.41 3.01 8.16
N SER A 46 -11.70 3.95 9.07
CA SER A 46 -10.74 4.98 9.48
C SER A 46 -9.54 4.45 10.27
N THR A 47 -9.67 3.28 10.86
CA THR A 47 -8.63 2.56 11.61
C THR A 47 -8.82 1.05 11.46
N ILE A 48 -7.79 0.27 11.76
CA ILE A 48 -7.90 -1.19 11.85
C ILE A 48 -8.71 -1.63 13.08
N ASN A 49 -8.74 -0.80 14.12
CA ASN A 49 -9.42 -1.07 15.37
C ASN A 49 -10.93 -0.88 15.23
N ASN A 50 -11.70 -1.62 16.04
CA ASN A 50 -13.15 -1.50 16.09
C ASN A 50 -13.54 -0.76 17.36
N VAL A 51 -14.68 -0.06 17.31
CA VAL A 51 -15.37 0.35 18.54
C VAL A 51 -16.38 -0.72 18.95
N GLN A 52 -16.46 -1.03 20.23
CA GLN A 52 -17.52 -1.88 20.77
C GLN A 52 -18.78 -1.07 21.00
N VAL A 53 -19.89 -1.55 20.47
CA VAL A 53 -21.23 -1.05 20.75
C VAL A 53 -21.95 -2.07 21.61
N VAL A 54 -22.42 -1.65 22.75
CA VAL A 54 -23.21 -2.47 23.70
C VAL A 54 -24.67 -2.15 23.51
N VAL A 55 -25.46 -3.16 23.27
CA VAL A 55 -26.90 -3.05 22.98
C VAL A 55 -27.66 -3.84 24.05
N ASP A 56 -28.41 -3.14 24.88
CA ASP A 56 -29.38 -3.75 25.77
C ASP A 56 -30.63 -4.11 24.95
N LEU A 57 -30.83 -5.42 24.71
CA LEU A 57 -31.81 -5.92 23.76
C LEU A 57 -33.26 -5.65 24.19
N ASP A 58 -33.52 -5.45 25.46
CA ASP A 58 -34.86 -5.12 25.97
C ASP A 58 -35.35 -3.73 25.50
N ASN A 59 -34.42 -2.88 25.06
CA ASN A 59 -34.71 -1.53 24.58
C ASN A 59 -34.84 -1.41 23.06
N PHE A 60 -34.71 -2.51 22.31
CA PHE A 60 -34.70 -2.49 20.85
C PHE A 60 -35.66 -3.53 20.25
N ASP A 61 -36.22 -3.18 19.08
CA ASP A 61 -37.06 -4.10 18.32
C ASP A 61 -36.29 -5.35 17.87
N GLU A 62 -36.83 -6.53 18.19
CA GLU A 62 -36.19 -7.82 17.89
C GLU A 62 -35.96 -8.01 16.39
N GLU A 63 -36.89 -7.59 15.53
CA GLU A 63 -36.79 -7.72 14.08
C GLU A 63 -35.67 -6.82 13.52
N MET A 64 -35.54 -5.61 14.03
CA MET A 64 -34.43 -4.72 13.68
C MET A 64 -33.08 -5.33 14.10
N VAL A 65 -33.01 -5.88 15.32
CA VAL A 65 -31.77 -6.49 15.85
C VAL A 65 -31.36 -7.70 15.01
N LYS A 66 -32.27 -8.49 14.44
CA LYS A 66 -31.98 -9.60 13.54
C LYS A 66 -31.24 -9.17 12.27
N LEU A 67 -31.45 -7.93 11.81
CA LEU A 67 -30.80 -7.37 10.63
C LEU A 67 -29.33 -6.96 10.88
N ILE A 68 -28.91 -6.87 12.14
CA ILE A 68 -27.54 -6.52 12.53
C ILE A 68 -26.62 -7.75 12.40
N THR A 69 -26.34 -8.14 11.18
CA THR A 69 -25.47 -9.28 10.84
C THR A 69 -24.06 -8.81 10.48
N THR A 70 -23.10 -9.74 10.41
CA THR A 70 -21.74 -9.43 9.90
C THR A 70 -21.83 -8.84 8.50
N GLY A 71 -21.23 -7.67 8.30
CA GLY A 71 -21.27 -6.93 7.05
C GLY A 71 -22.40 -5.90 6.94
N ALA A 72 -23.42 -5.96 7.79
CA ALA A 72 -24.47 -4.94 7.81
C ALA A 72 -23.88 -3.55 8.14
N CYS A 73 -24.48 -2.51 7.58
CA CYS A 73 -24.12 -1.13 7.83
C CYS A 73 -25.12 -0.51 8.81
N ILE A 74 -24.63 0.07 9.90
CA ILE A 74 -25.49 0.67 10.93
C ILE A 74 -25.02 2.08 11.32
N SER A 75 -25.97 2.90 11.77
CA SER A 75 -25.74 4.16 12.47
C SER A 75 -26.14 3.97 13.93
N VAL A 76 -25.29 4.37 14.84
CA VAL A 76 -25.53 4.24 16.27
C VAL A 76 -25.43 5.62 16.93
N ASN A 77 -26.47 6.05 17.61
CA ASN A 77 -26.43 7.11 18.60
C ASN A 77 -26.32 6.46 19.98
N GLY A 78 -25.39 6.89 20.79
CA GLY A 78 -25.19 6.32 22.12
C GLY A 78 -24.27 7.14 23.00
N GLU A 79 -24.17 6.71 24.23
CA GLU A 79 -23.31 7.30 25.23
C GLU A 79 -21.92 6.65 25.20
N LEU A 80 -20.89 7.46 25.12
CA LEU A 80 -19.50 6.99 25.23
C LEU A 80 -19.19 6.74 26.70
N VAL A 81 -18.84 5.51 27.03
CA VAL A 81 -18.53 5.12 28.42
C VAL A 81 -17.15 4.47 28.50
N GLU A 82 -16.54 4.52 29.68
CA GLU A 82 -15.33 3.77 29.96
C GLU A 82 -15.63 2.26 29.87
N SER A 83 -14.81 1.50 29.14
CA SER A 83 -15.03 0.07 29.01
C SER A 83 -14.56 -0.69 30.26
N ILE A 84 -15.42 -1.57 30.77
CA ILE A 84 -15.06 -2.49 31.85
C ILE A 84 -14.24 -3.68 31.32
N GLY A 85 -14.28 -3.92 30.00
CA GLY A 85 -13.59 -5.02 29.34
C GLY A 85 -12.12 -4.73 29.07
N SER A 86 -11.29 -5.77 29.09
CA SER A 86 -9.89 -5.65 28.69
C SER A 86 -9.74 -5.45 27.17
N GLY A 87 -8.79 -4.59 26.76
CA GLY A 87 -8.40 -4.42 25.35
C GLY A 87 -9.00 -3.23 24.64
N GLN A 88 -9.83 -2.41 25.31
CA GLN A 88 -10.34 -1.14 24.77
C GLN A 88 -10.57 -0.14 25.92
N ALA A 89 -10.33 1.14 25.66
CA ALA A 89 -10.51 2.19 26.67
C ALA A 89 -11.98 2.59 26.86
N GLY A 90 -12.73 2.63 25.77
CA GLY A 90 -14.14 3.05 25.79
C GLY A 90 -15.02 2.18 24.89
N GLU A 91 -16.32 2.26 25.16
CA GLU A 91 -17.37 1.61 24.39
C GLU A 91 -18.59 2.52 24.27
N ILE A 92 -19.51 2.20 23.37
CA ILE A 92 -20.75 2.96 23.17
C ILE A 92 -21.92 2.17 23.75
N GLN A 93 -22.62 2.74 24.73
CA GLN A 93 -23.92 2.26 25.16
C GLN A 93 -24.99 2.78 24.19
N ALA A 94 -25.50 1.88 23.35
CA ALA A 94 -26.45 2.27 22.30
C ALA A 94 -27.76 2.80 22.89
N ARG A 95 -28.22 3.92 22.34
CA ARG A 95 -29.55 4.53 22.66
C ARG A 95 -30.49 4.42 21.45
N GLU A 96 -29.93 4.48 20.26
CA GLU A 96 -30.66 4.37 19.01
C GLU A 96 -29.79 3.70 17.96
N ILE A 97 -30.36 2.79 17.18
CA ILE A 97 -29.69 2.12 16.07
C ILE A 97 -30.58 2.22 14.84
N GLU A 98 -29.99 2.68 13.75
CA GLU A 98 -30.58 2.69 12.41
C GLU A 98 -29.79 1.71 11.53
N VAL A 99 -30.48 0.75 10.90
CA VAL A 99 -29.86 -0.14 9.92
C VAL A 99 -29.87 0.54 8.56
N LEU A 100 -28.69 0.98 8.10
CA LEU A 100 -28.50 1.69 6.85
C LEU A 100 -28.40 0.74 5.66
N GLY A 101 -28.00 -0.49 5.89
CA GLY A 101 -27.89 -1.53 4.88
C GLY A 101 -27.77 -2.91 5.50
N THR A 102 -28.56 -3.85 4.99
CA THR A 102 -28.58 -5.22 5.45
C THR A 102 -27.48 -6.03 4.76
N CYS A 103 -27.11 -7.16 5.37
CA CYS A 103 -26.18 -8.13 4.81
C CYS A 103 -26.65 -9.51 5.17
N ASP A 104 -26.79 -10.38 4.19
CA ASP A 104 -27.26 -11.74 4.37
C ASP A 104 -26.10 -12.75 4.59
N ASN A 105 -26.44 -14.02 4.73
CA ASN A 105 -25.49 -15.09 5.00
C ASN A 105 -24.65 -15.52 3.77
N THR A 106 -24.92 -14.97 2.60
CA THR A 106 -24.12 -15.21 1.38
C THR A 106 -22.87 -14.33 1.34
N TYR A 107 -22.79 -13.32 2.22
CA TYR A 107 -21.61 -12.46 2.33
C TYR A 107 -20.34 -13.27 2.65
N PRO A 108 -19.32 -13.25 1.75
CA PRO A 108 -18.22 -14.21 1.84
C PRO A 108 -17.21 -13.92 2.96
N LEU A 109 -17.12 -12.66 3.44
CA LEU A 109 -16.19 -12.26 4.49
C LEU A 109 -16.81 -12.50 5.88
N GLN A 110 -16.95 -13.78 6.24
CA GLN A 110 -17.42 -14.20 7.55
C GLN A 110 -16.27 -14.26 8.58
N LYS A 111 -16.56 -14.69 9.82
CA LYS A 111 -15.59 -14.76 10.93
C LYS A 111 -14.38 -15.66 10.67
N LYS A 112 -14.47 -16.62 9.75
CA LYS A 112 -13.34 -17.46 9.35
C LYS A 112 -12.36 -16.67 8.49
N GLY A 113 -11.07 -16.86 8.72
CA GLY A 113 -10.03 -16.26 7.90
C GLY A 113 -10.16 -16.71 6.43
N CYS A 114 -9.93 -15.79 5.51
CA CYS A 114 -9.89 -16.05 4.08
C CYS A 114 -8.45 -16.23 3.61
N SER A 115 -8.19 -17.20 2.73
CA SER A 115 -6.87 -17.34 2.10
C SER A 115 -6.62 -16.21 1.11
N MET A 116 -5.35 -15.94 0.79
CA MET A 116 -4.98 -14.92 -0.19
C MET A 116 -5.49 -15.26 -1.60
N GLU A 117 -5.56 -16.53 -1.94
CA GLU A 117 -6.11 -17.03 -3.21
C GLU A 117 -7.59 -16.68 -3.31
N PHE A 118 -8.38 -17.01 -2.30
CA PHE A 118 -9.80 -16.67 -2.26
C PHE A 118 -10.04 -15.16 -2.32
N LEU A 119 -9.21 -14.37 -1.64
CA LEU A 119 -9.31 -12.90 -1.68
C LEU A 119 -9.00 -12.32 -3.07
N ARG A 120 -8.30 -13.04 -3.95
CA ARG A 120 -8.13 -12.64 -5.36
C ARG A 120 -9.40 -12.90 -6.17
N GLU A 121 -10.12 -13.97 -5.89
CA GLU A 121 -11.41 -14.27 -6.55
C GLU A 121 -12.48 -13.23 -6.21
N ILE A 122 -12.48 -12.74 -4.96
CA ILE A 122 -13.38 -11.69 -4.48
C ILE A 122 -12.67 -10.35 -4.31
N ALA A 123 -11.81 -9.97 -5.27
CA ALA A 123 -10.92 -8.83 -5.18
C ALA A 123 -11.61 -7.51 -4.79
N HIS A 124 -12.86 -7.30 -5.21
CA HIS A 124 -13.69 -6.12 -4.87
C HIS A 124 -14.05 -6.03 -3.37
N LEU A 125 -14.00 -7.15 -2.62
CA LEU A 125 -14.28 -7.18 -1.18
C LEU A 125 -13.02 -7.22 -0.32
N ARG A 126 -11.86 -7.57 -0.88
CA ARG A 126 -10.62 -7.73 -0.10
C ARG A 126 -10.20 -6.50 0.71
N PRO A 127 -10.49 -5.23 0.29
CA PRO A 127 -10.17 -4.05 1.11
C PRO A 127 -10.88 -4.03 2.47
N ARG A 128 -11.96 -4.80 2.62
CA ARG A 128 -12.71 -4.92 3.88
C ARG A 128 -12.04 -5.85 4.90
N THR A 129 -11.01 -6.60 4.50
CA THR A 129 -10.22 -7.44 5.43
C THR A 129 -9.20 -6.59 6.18
N ASN A 130 -8.78 -7.05 7.37
CA ASN A 130 -7.79 -6.33 8.15
C ASN A 130 -6.45 -6.24 7.41
N THR A 131 -6.01 -7.32 6.74
CA THR A 131 -4.74 -7.35 6.00
C THR A 131 -4.72 -6.32 4.87
N PHE A 132 -5.72 -6.35 3.98
CA PHE A 132 -5.75 -5.39 2.88
C PHE A 132 -6.13 -3.97 3.32
N GLY A 133 -6.97 -3.84 4.35
CA GLY A 133 -7.24 -2.54 4.97
C GLY A 133 -5.97 -1.88 5.50
N ALA A 134 -5.12 -2.64 6.21
CA ALA A 134 -3.81 -2.18 6.67
C ALA A 134 -2.89 -1.79 5.50
N VAL A 135 -2.77 -2.67 4.48
CA VAL A 135 -1.96 -2.39 3.29
C VAL A 135 -2.41 -1.10 2.59
N PHE A 136 -3.72 -0.88 2.40
CA PHE A 136 -4.20 0.32 1.72
C PHE A 136 -4.00 1.60 2.55
N ARG A 137 -4.13 1.55 3.88
CA ARG A 137 -3.82 2.71 4.74
C ARG A 137 -2.33 3.03 4.74
N ILE A 138 -1.45 2.01 4.79
CA ILE A 138 0.00 2.20 4.66
C ILE A 138 0.33 2.76 3.27
N ARG A 139 -0.22 2.18 2.20
CA ARG A 139 -0.01 2.68 0.83
C ARG A 139 -0.42 4.15 0.67
N HIS A 140 -1.56 4.55 1.25
CA HIS A 140 -1.97 5.95 1.29
C HIS A 140 -0.93 6.82 1.99
N ASN A 141 -0.49 6.42 3.18
CA ASN A 141 0.51 7.17 3.95
C ASN A 141 1.86 7.25 3.23
N MET A 142 2.27 6.17 2.53
CA MET A 142 3.49 6.19 1.72
C MET A 142 3.40 7.18 0.57
N ALA A 143 2.28 7.27 -0.13
CA ALA A 143 2.09 8.25 -1.19
C ALA A 143 2.21 9.70 -0.67
N ILE A 144 1.64 9.98 0.51
CA ILE A 144 1.78 11.30 1.16
C ILE A 144 3.23 11.54 1.58
N ALA A 145 3.89 10.56 2.18
CA ALA A 145 5.28 10.68 2.61
C ALA A 145 6.23 11.01 1.44
N ILE A 146 6.05 10.34 0.29
CA ILE A 146 6.83 10.59 -0.92
C ILE A 146 6.68 12.05 -1.36
N HIS A 147 5.45 12.53 -1.49
CA HIS A 147 5.20 13.92 -1.87
C HIS A 147 5.76 14.91 -0.85
N GLU A 148 5.60 14.63 0.44
CA GLU A 148 6.08 15.49 1.52
C GLU A 148 7.61 15.59 1.54
N PHE A 149 8.31 14.46 1.40
CA PHE A 149 9.77 14.44 1.34
C PHE A 149 10.32 15.34 0.22
N PHE A 150 9.86 15.10 -0.99
CA PHE A 150 10.35 15.86 -2.14
C PHE A 150 9.93 17.32 -2.10
N HIS A 151 8.73 17.62 -1.59
CA HIS A 151 8.29 18.99 -1.39
C HIS A 151 9.20 19.75 -0.40
N GLN A 152 9.51 19.13 0.76
CA GLN A 152 10.42 19.73 1.76
C GLN A 152 11.84 19.93 1.22
N LYS A 153 12.29 19.09 0.31
CA LYS A 153 13.59 19.22 -0.39
C LYS A 153 13.58 20.21 -1.54
N GLY A 154 12.43 20.83 -1.86
CA GLY A 154 12.31 21.81 -2.93
C GLY A 154 12.20 21.24 -4.34
N PHE A 155 11.91 19.95 -4.46
CA PHE A 155 11.66 19.31 -5.75
C PHE A 155 10.28 19.65 -6.30
N PHE A 156 10.17 19.74 -7.61
CA PHE A 156 8.90 19.88 -8.29
C PHE A 156 8.34 18.51 -8.68
N TYR A 157 7.08 18.24 -8.32
CA TYR A 157 6.37 17.08 -8.84
C TYR A 157 6.06 17.29 -10.31
N PHE A 158 6.52 16.40 -11.16
CA PHE A 158 6.31 16.45 -12.60
C PHE A 158 5.54 15.25 -13.08
N HIS A 159 4.29 15.47 -13.53
CA HIS A 159 3.45 14.41 -14.08
C HIS A 159 3.84 14.15 -15.54
N THR A 160 4.43 13.00 -15.82
CA THR A 160 4.80 12.59 -17.17
C THR A 160 3.65 11.90 -17.88
N PRO A 161 3.59 11.94 -19.23
CA PRO A 161 2.56 11.25 -19.99
C PRO A 161 2.58 9.73 -19.74
N ILE A 162 1.37 9.15 -19.57
CA ILE A 162 1.20 7.70 -19.44
C ILE A 162 1.17 7.03 -20.82
N ILE A 163 0.62 7.74 -21.82
CA ILE A 163 0.61 7.28 -23.21
C ILE A 163 1.76 7.98 -23.93
N THR A 164 2.65 7.21 -24.50
CA THR A 164 3.86 7.72 -25.16
C THR A 164 4.14 6.96 -26.45
N ALA A 165 4.86 7.60 -27.37
CA ALA A 165 5.41 6.96 -28.56
C ALA A 165 6.91 6.63 -28.39
N SER A 166 7.49 6.99 -27.24
CA SER A 166 8.90 6.79 -26.95
C SER A 166 9.11 5.61 -26.01
N ASP A 167 10.10 4.78 -26.32
CA ASP A 167 10.61 3.77 -25.41
C ASP A 167 11.69 4.41 -24.52
N CYS A 168 11.60 4.22 -23.21
CA CYS A 168 12.59 4.72 -22.27
C CYS A 168 13.71 3.68 -22.14
N GLU A 169 14.83 3.91 -22.79
CA GLU A 169 16.07 3.10 -22.70
C GLU A 169 15.90 1.60 -23.00
N GLY A 170 14.85 1.19 -23.73
CA GLY A 170 14.56 -0.22 -23.92
C GLY A 170 14.19 -0.96 -22.61
N ALA A 171 13.72 -0.23 -21.61
CA ALA A 171 13.56 -0.72 -20.23
C ALA A 171 12.46 -1.79 -20.05
N GLY A 172 11.81 -2.24 -21.10
CA GLY A 172 10.82 -3.32 -21.01
C GLY A 172 9.93 -3.43 -22.24
N GLN A 173 9.17 -4.52 -22.30
CA GLN A 173 8.14 -4.67 -23.33
C GLN A 173 6.98 -3.74 -23.04
N MET A 174 6.57 -2.95 -24.04
CA MET A 174 5.49 -1.97 -23.90
C MET A 174 4.14 -2.55 -24.28
N PHE A 175 3.11 -2.25 -23.50
CA PHE A 175 1.72 -2.47 -23.90
C PHE A 175 1.32 -1.44 -24.96
N GLN A 176 0.78 -1.88 -26.09
CA GLN A 176 0.30 -0.99 -27.14
C GLN A 176 -1.06 -0.36 -26.78
N VAL A 177 -1.22 0.90 -27.13
CA VAL A 177 -2.47 1.66 -27.01
C VAL A 177 -2.95 2.01 -28.40
N THR A 178 -4.15 1.56 -28.77
CA THR A 178 -4.74 1.80 -30.09
C THR A 178 -6.25 1.92 -30.00
N THR A 179 -6.86 2.73 -30.86
CA THR A 179 -8.30 2.80 -31.06
C THR A 179 -8.78 1.93 -32.24
N LYS A 180 -7.84 1.25 -32.92
CA LYS A 180 -8.15 0.38 -34.06
C LYS A 180 -8.81 -0.92 -33.62
N ASN A 181 -9.64 -1.45 -34.51
CA ASN A 181 -10.14 -2.82 -34.37
C ASN A 181 -9.01 -3.81 -34.64
N LEU A 182 -8.64 -4.60 -33.64
CA LEU A 182 -7.55 -5.56 -33.74
C LEU A 182 -7.81 -6.70 -34.73
N TYR A 183 -9.07 -6.94 -35.12
CA TYR A 183 -9.47 -7.92 -36.11
C TYR A 183 -9.40 -7.41 -37.56
N ASP A 184 -9.20 -6.09 -37.76
CA ASP A 184 -9.16 -5.45 -39.08
C ASP A 184 -8.02 -4.43 -39.14
N LEU A 185 -6.81 -4.89 -38.89
CA LEU A 185 -5.61 -4.06 -38.96
C LEU A 185 -5.08 -3.98 -40.38
N LYS A 186 -5.02 -2.76 -40.93
CA LYS A 186 -4.37 -2.50 -42.22
C LYS A 186 -2.86 -2.66 -42.09
N LYS A 187 -2.25 -3.30 -43.08
CA LYS A 187 -0.80 -3.53 -43.15
C LYS A 187 -0.25 -2.95 -44.45
N ASP A 188 1.01 -2.53 -44.38
CA ASP A 188 1.76 -2.10 -45.54
C ASP A 188 2.29 -3.32 -46.35
N GLU A 189 3.05 -3.04 -47.41
CA GLU A 189 3.66 -4.07 -48.30
C GLU A 189 4.64 -4.99 -47.59
N ASN A 190 5.19 -4.55 -46.46
CA ASN A 190 6.14 -5.30 -45.62
C ASN A 190 5.46 -6.07 -44.48
N GLY A 191 4.12 -5.95 -44.36
CA GLY A 191 3.35 -6.59 -43.30
C GLY A 191 3.31 -5.82 -41.99
N SER A 192 3.85 -4.59 -41.93
CA SER A 192 3.82 -3.72 -40.77
C SER A 192 2.46 -3.02 -40.64
N ILE A 193 1.97 -2.82 -39.40
CA ILE A 193 0.69 -2.16 -39.15
C ILE A 193 0.78 -0.68 -39.52
N ILE A 194 -0.21 -0.19 -40.28
CA ILE A 194 -0.35 1.22 -40.63
C ILE A 194 -1.11 1.93 -39.49
N TYR A 195 -0.49 2.94 -38.91
CA TYR A 195 -1.06 3.72 -37.79
C TYR A 195 -1.59 5.09 -38.21
N ASP A 196 -1.50 5.50 -39.49
CA ASP A 196 -1.83 6.86 -39.97
C ASP A 196 -3.26 7.29 -39.61
N ASP A 197 -4.20 6.34 -39.55
CA ASP A 197 -5.59 6.53 -39.20
C ASP A 197 -5.92 6.14 -37.74
N ASP A 198 -4.93 5.88 -36.90
CA ASP A 198 -5.10 5.72 -35.46
C ASP A 198 -5.12 7.07 -34.74
N PHE A 199 -5.54 7.08 -33.47
CA PHE A 199 -5.77 8.32 -32.70
C PHE A 199 -4.57 9.28 -32.74
N PHE A 200 -3.34 8.77 -32.59
CA PHE A 200 -2.12 9.56 -32.60
C PHE A 200 -1.40 9.62 -33.95
N GLY A 201 -1.95 8.98 -34.99
CA GLY A 201 -1.29 8.88 -36.31
C GLY A 201 0.05 8.12 -36.29
N LYS A 202 0.37 7.42 -35.21
CA LYS A 202 1.58 6.61 -35.01
C LYS A 202 1.35 5.58 -33.91
N GLN A 203 2.26 4.60 -33.82
CA GLN A 203 2.23 3.64 -32.73
C GLN A 203 2.38 4.37 -31.39
N ALA A 204 1.50 4.07 -30.45
CA ALA A 204 1.54 4.56 -29.09
C ALA A 204 1.49 3.39 -28.11
N SER A 205 2.02 3.60 -26.92
CA SER A 205 2.14 2.58 -25.89
C SER A 205 1.93 3.17 -24.49
N LEU A 206 1.74 2.31 -23.51
CA LEU A 206 1.81 2.70 -22.11
C LEU A 206 3.29 2.85 -21.72
N THR A 207 3.60 3.88 -20.94
CA THR A 207 4.97 4.19 -20.52
C THR A 207 5.55 3.09 -19.62
N VAL A 208 6.85 2.83 -19.75
CA VAL A 208 7.63 1.94 -18.88
C VAL A 208 8.38 2.70 -17.79
N SER A 209 8.47 4.05 -17.90
CA SER A 209 9.15 4.96 -16.98
C SER A 209 8.77 6.39 -17.29
N GLY A 210 8.76 7.26 -16.29
CA GLY A 210 8.64 8.71 -16.46
C GLY A 210 9.98 9.43 -16.63
N GLN A 211 11.10 8.71 -16.58
CA GLN A 211 12.44 9.27 -16.58
C GLN A 211 12.73 10.16 -17.80
N LEU A 212 12.40 9.70 -19.00
CA LEU A 212 12.73 10.41 -20.24
C LEU A 212 12.17 11.84 -20.28
N GLU A 213 10.91 12.00 -19.93
CA GLU A 213 10.27 13.32 -19.84
C GLU A 213 10.69 14.06 -18.55
N GLY A 214 11.02 13.31 -17.49
CA GLY A 214 11.54 13.83 -16.23
C GLY A 214 12.88 14.56 -16.43
N GLU A 215 13.81 13.99 -17.17
CA GLU A 215 15.11 14.62 -17.50
C GLU A 215 14.94 15.92 -18.28
N LEU A 216 13.97 16.00 -19.20
CA LEU A 216 13.65 17.24 -19.90
C LEU A 216 13.20 18.34 -18.93
N ALA A 217 12.37 17.96 -17.93
CA ALA A 217 11.93 18.90 -16.93
C ALA A 217 13.06 19.30 -15.95
N ALA A 218 13.95 18.38 -15.59
CA ALA A 218 15.09 18.66 -14.72
C ALA A 218 16.05 19.68 -15.33
N THR A 219 16.26 19.67 -16.65
CA THR A 219 17.07 20.67 -17.34
C THR A 219 16.48 22.08 -17.32
N ALA A 220 15.20 22.24 -16.94
CA ALA A 220 14.51 23.52 -16.82
C ALA A 220 14.26 23.91 -15.35
N LEU A 221 13.92 22.95 -14.49
CA LEU A 221 13.48 23.19 -13.11
C LEU A 221 14.54 22.81 -12.06
N GLY A 222 15.63 22.17 -12.46
CA GLY A 222 16.76 21.81 -11.61
C GLY A 222 16.56 20.50 -10.85
N ALA A 223 15.49 20.36 -10.06
CA ALA A 223 15.19 19.17 -9.29
C ALA A 223 13.71 18.85 -9.40
N ILE A 224 13.39 17.68 -9.95
CA ILE A 224 12.02 17.20 -10.12
C ILE A 224 11.91 15.77 -9.61
N TYR A 225 10.70 15.28 -9.44
CA TYR A 225 10.44 13.86 -9.30
C TYR A 225 9.16 13.49 -10.03
N THR A 226 9.16 12.30 -10.60
CA THR A 226 7.92 11.66 -11.06
C THR A 226 7.43 10.72 -9.96
N PHE A 227 6.15 10.55 -9.84
CA PHE A 227 5.51 9.53 -9.02
C PHE A 227 4.21 9.14 -9.71
N GLY A 228 4.24 8.07 -10.46
CA GLY A 228 3.13 7.69 -11.32
C GLY A 228 3.15 6.24 -11.77
N PRO A 229 2.06 5.79 -12.41
CA PRO A 229 1.92 4.44 -12.90
C PRO A 229 2.84 4.19 -14.09
N THR A 230 3.48 3.01 -14.09
CA THR A 230 4.29 2.47 -15.18
C THR A 230 3.85 1.07 -15.51
N PHE A 231 4.11 0.64 -16.75
CA PHE A 231 3.57 -0.59 -17.31
C PHE A 231 4.67 -1.35 -18.04
N ARG A 232 4.85 -2.63 -17.71
CA ARG A 232 5.81 -3.51 -18.38
C ARG A 232 5.14 -4.82 -18.76
N ALA A 233 5.18 -5.17 -20.05
CA ALA A 233 4.53 -6.37 -20.60
C ALA A 233 5.42 -7.61 -20.53
N GLU A 234 6.41 -7.62 -19.65
CA GLU A 234 7.33 -8.72 -19.48
C GLU A 234 6.62 -9.96 -18.90
N ASN A 235 6.86 -11.10 -19.52
CA ASN A 235 6.36 -12.37 -18.99
C ASN A 235 7.27 -12.89 -17.87
N SER A 236 7.15 -12.31 -16.69
CA SER A 236 7.93 -12.69 -15.51
C SER A 236 7.02 -13.08 -14.34
N ASN A 237 7.24 -14.26 -13.80
CA ASN A 237 6.47 -14.84 -12.68
C ASN A 237 7.24 -14.79 -11.36
N THR A 238 7.87 -13.67 -11.04
CA THR A 238 8.56 -13.49 -9.76
C THR A 238 7.68 -12.69 -8.78
N PRO A 239 7.90 -12.79 -7.46
CA PRO A 239 7.19 -12.01 -6.47
C PRO A 239 7.40 -10.49 -6.59
N ARG A 240 8.39 -10.04 -7.37
CA ARG A 240 8.78 -8.63 -7.53
C ARG A 240 8.31 -8.00 -8.84
N HIS A 241 7.74 -8.77 -9.79
CA HIS A 241 7.30 -8.27 -11.09
C HIS A 241 5.79 -8.12 -11.14
N LEU A 242 5.34 -6.92 -11.50
CA LEU A 242 3.96 -6.58 -11.78
C LEU A 242 3.89 -5.94 -13.17
N ALA A 243 2.79 -6.17 -13.88
CA ALA A 243 2.55 -5.53 -15.17
C ALA A 243 2.20 -4.04 -15.05
N GLU A 244 1.70 -3.63 -13.88
CA GLU A 244 1.39 -2.24 -13.52
C GLU A 244 1.89 -1.96 -12.12
N PHE A 245 2.68 -0.91 -11.95
CA PHE A 245 3.20 -0.47 -10.66
C PHE A 245 3.49 1.03 -10.69
N TRP A 246 3.77 1.63 -9.54
CA TRP A 246 4.14 3.03 -9.43
C TRP A 246 5.62 3.16 -9.17
N MET A 247 6.28 4.05 -9.89
CA MET A 247 7.69 4.39 -9.69
C MET A 247 7.84 5.78 -9.09
N VAL A 248 8.87 5.93 -8.27
CA VAL A 248 9.36 7.22 -7.78
C VAL A 248 10.70 7.46 -8.45
N GLU A 249 10.80 8.49 -9.26
CA GLU A 249 11.95 8.74 -10.12
C GLU A 249 12.38 10.20 -9.95
N PRO A 250 13.26 10.52 -9.00
CA PRO A 250 13.84 11.86 -8.86
C PRO A 250 14.90 12.10 -9.94
N GLU A 251 14.86 13.28 -10.55
CA GLU A 251 15.86 13.75 -11.50
C GLU A 251 16.45 15.06 -10.99
N VAL A 252 17.77 15.08 -10.77
CA VAL A 252 18.46 16.18 -10.12
C VAL A 252 19.60 16.67 -10.99
N ALA A 253 19.44 17.88 -11.55
CA ALA A 253 20.51 18.54 -12.28
C ALA A 253 21.68 18.86 -11.33
N PHE A 254 22.92 18.68 -11.84
CA PHE A 254 24.19 18.98 -11.16
C PHE A 254 24.57 18.04 -10.00
N ALA A 255 23.75 17.05 -9.65
CA ALA A 255 24.09 16.07 -8.62
C ALA A 255 25.13 15.05 -9.14
N ASP A 256 26.07 14.69 -8.27
CA ASP A 256 26.95 13.54 -8.49
C ASP A 256 26.39 12.27 -7.85
N LEU A 257 27.10 11.15 -8.03
CA LEU A 257 26.69 9.86 -7.48
C LEU A 257 26.60 9.85 -5.94
N ASN A 258 27.47 10.59 -5.24
CA ASN A 258 27.46 10.63 -3.79
C ASN A 258 26.23 11.39 -3.28
N GLU A 259 25.92 12.53 -3.91
CA GLU A 259 24.73 13.31 -3.60
C GLU A 259 23.44 12.52 -3.88
N LEU A 260 23.43 11.68 -4.94
CA LEU A 260 22.31 10.79 -5.23
C LEU A 260 22.14 9.73 -4.14
N MET A 261 23.24 9.07 -3.74
CA MET A 261 23.19 8.06 -2.66
C MET A 261 22.74 8.67 -1.33
N ASP A 262 23.14 9.90 -1.02
CA ASP A 262 22.68 10.61 0.18
C ASP A 262 21.17 10.90 0.11
N LEU A 263 20.68 11.34 -1.04
CA LEU A 263 19.25 11.57 -1.27
C LEU A 263 18.44 10.27 -1.11
N GLU A 264 18.91 9.16 -1.66
CA GLU A 264 18.27 7.85 -1.55
C GLU A 264 18.19 7.38 -0.09
N GLU A 265 19.28 7.48 0.66
CA GLU A 265 19.29 7.11 2.07
C GLU A 265 18.31 7.96 2.88
N GLU A 266 18.33 9.28 2.71
CA GLU A 266 17.40 10.18 3.39
C GLU A 266 15.95 9.89 3.03
N PHE A 267 15.67 9.64 1.76
CA PHE A 267 14.33 9.32 1.25
C PHE A 267 13.78 8.04 1.87
N ILE A 268 14.55 6.96 1.84
CA ILE A 268 14.13 5.66 2.40
C ILE A 268 13.89 5.79 3.91
N LYS A 269 14.81 6.43 4.63
CA LYS A 269 14.66 6.66 6.08
C LYS A 269 13.44 7.50 6.41
N PHE A 270 13.19 8.56 5.66
CA PHE A 270 12.01 9.41 5.83
C PHE A 270 10.71 8.62 5.64
N CYS A 271 10.59 7.87 4.54
CA CYS A 271 9.40 7.07 4.26
C CYS A 271 9.16 5.99 5.33
N VAL A 272 10.21 5.31 5.76
CA VAL A 272 10.11 4.29 6.81
C VAL A 272 9.71 4.91 8.15
N GLN A 273 10.34 6.04 8.53
CA GLN A 273 9.97 6.74 9.76
C GLN A 273 8.52 7.24 9.71
N TRP A 274 8.10 7.79 8.56
CA TRP A 274 6.70 8.21 8.36
C TRP A 274 5.72 7.06 8.61
N ALA A 275 6.04 5.86 8.11
CA ALA A 275 5.20 4.68 8.33
C ALA A 275 5.15 4.29 9.82
N LEU A 276 6.30 4.30 10.50
CA LEU A 276 6.38 3.98 11.93
C LEU A 276 5.56 4.96 12.77
N ASP A 277 5.55 6.25 12.42
CA ASP A 277 4.84 7.30 13.14
C ASP A 277 3.34 7.32 12.85
N ASN A 278 2.94 7.10 11.59
CA ASN A 278 1.56 7.33 11.13
C ASN A 278 0.74 6.06 10.91
N CYS A 279 1.37 4.87 10.91
CA CYS A 279 0.70 3.60 10.62
C CYS A 279 0.88 2.57 11.75
N LYS A 280 1.06 2.99 12.97
CA LYS A 280 1.43 2.14 14.11
C LYS A 280 0.53 0.92 14.26
N ASP A 281 -0.77 1.11 14.37
CA ASP A 281 -1.73 0.01 14.58
C ASP A 281 -1.73 -0.99 13.41
N ASP A 282 -1.62 -0.51 12.19
CA ASP A 282 -1.54 -1.34 10.99
C ASP A 282 -0.23 -2.12 10.92
N LEU A 283 0.90 -1.49 11.27
CA LEU A 283 2.21 -2.15 11.36
C LEU A 283 2.25 -3.18 12.48
N GLU A 284 1.69 -2.89 13.65
CA GLU A 284 1.59 -3.87 14.74
C GLU A 284 0.78 -5.11 14.33
N PHE A 285 -0.33 -4.89 13.62
CA PHE A 285 -1.12 -6.00 13.08
C PHE A 285 -0.31 -6.83 12.08
N LEU A 286 0.35 -6.20 11.11
CA LEU A 286 1.16 -6.90 10.11
C LEU A 286 2.35 -7.62 10.76
N ASN A 287 3.01 -6.99 11.73
CA ASN A 287 4.11 -7.59 12.50
C ASN A 287 3.67 -8.84 13.26
N LYS A 288 2.47 -8.82 13.83
CA LYS A 288 1.92 -9.94 14.59
C LYS A 288 1.43 -11.08 13.69
N MET A 289 0.76 -10.76 12.59
CA MET A 289 -0.03 -11.72 11.82
C MET A 289 0.64 -12.19 10.54
N ILE A 290 1.53 -11.40 9.96
CA ILE A 290 2.12 -11.66 8.63
C ILE A 290 3.63 -11.88 8.73
N ASP A 291 4.35 -10.97 9.39
CA ASP A 291 5.82 -10.97 9.41
C ASP A 291 6.37 -10.54 10.76
N LYS A 292 6.68 -11.53 11.59
CA LYS A 292 7.26 -11.32 12.93
C LYS A 292 8.67 -10.76 12.80
N GLY A 293 8.90 -9.54 13.15
CA GLY A 293 10.18 -8.83 13.01
C GLY A 293 10.14 -7.68 12.01
N LEU A 294 8.97 -7.43 11.39
CA LEU A 294 8.78 -6.30 10.49
C LEU A 294 9.19 -4.97 11.14
N ILE A 295 8.66 -4.65 12.32
CA ILE A 295 8.92 -3.39 13.00
C ILE A 295 10.41 -3.26 13.38
N GLU A 296 11.03 -4.33 13.88
CA GLU A 296 12.45 -4.35 14.21
C GLU A 296 13.32 -4.03 12.99
N ARG A 297 13.02 -4.65 11.82
CA ARG A 297 13.74 -4.36 10.58
C ARG A 297 13.54 -2.91 10.13
N LEU A 298 12.33 -2.37 10.19
CA LEU A 298 12.06 -0.99 9.84
C LEU A 298 12.83 -0.02 10.75
N GLN A 299 12.83 -0.26 12.06
CA GLN A 299 13.60 0.54 13.02
C GLN A 299 15.10 0.48 12.75
N LYS A 300 15.63 -0.71 12.38
CA LYS A 300 17.02 -0.88 12.00
C LYS A 300 17.38 -0.05 10.76
N VAL A 301 16.54 -0.02 9.75
CA VAL A 301 16.73 0.80 8.54
C VAL A 301 16.88 2.28 8.89
N VAL A 302 16.02 2.79 9.77
CA VAL A 302 16.04 4.22 10.15
C VAL A 302 17.27 4.56 11.02
N SER A 303 17.68 3.65 11.92
CA SER A 303 18.72 3.91 12.91
C SER A 303 20.15 3.65 12.46
N THR A 304 20.35 3.06 11.27
CA THR A 304 21.69 2.71 10.76
C THR A 304 22.06 3.54 9.54
N GLU A 305 23.35 3.85 9.38
CA GLU A 305 23.89 4.38 8.13
C GLU A 305 23.91 3.28 7.06
N PHE A 306 23.62 3.65 5.83
CA PHE A 306 23.67 2.74 4.70
C PHE A 306 25.12 2.54 4.23
N VAL A 307 25.45 1.34 3.84
CA VAL A 307 26.76 1.01 3.32
C VAL A 307 26.83 1.47 1.86
N ARG A 308 27.87 2.25 1.51
CA ARG A 308 28.19 2.61 0.11
C ARG A 308 29.11 1.54 -0.45
N LEU A 309 28.60 0.61 -1.26
CA LEU A 309 29.32 -0.56 -1.73
C LEU A 309 29.63 -0.48 -3.23
N PRO A 310 30.89 -0.23 -3.65
CA PRO A 310 31.27 -0.32 -5.04
C PRO A 310 31.05 -1.74 -5.59
N TYR A 311 30.52 -1.86 -6.82
CA TYR A 311 30.21 -3.13 -7.47
C TYR A 311 31.39 -4.12 -7.41
N THR A 312 32.61 -3.65 -7.71
CA THR A 312 33.81 -4.50 -7.67
C THR A 312 34.07 -5.09 -6.28
N GLU A 313 33.80 -4.35 -5.21
CA GLU A 313 33.94 -4.85 -3.85
C GLU A 313 32.83 -5.84 -3.51
N GLY A 314 31.61 -5.56 -3.95
CA GLY A 314 30.47 -6.49 -3.82
C GLY A 314 30.80 -7.86 -4.43
N ILE A 315 31.32 -7.89 -5.66
CA ILE A 315 31.74 -9.12 -6.32
C ILE A 315 32.82 -9.85 -5.52
N LYS A 316 33.86 -9.17 -5.05
CA LYS A 316 34.91 -9.80 -4.22
C LYS A 316 34.36 -10.45 -2.94
N ILE A 317 33.43 -9.76 -2.26
CA ILE A 317 32.78 -10.31 -1.05
C ILE A 317 32.02 -11.59 -1.39
N LEU A 318 31.30 -11.62 -2.49
CA LEU A 318 30.57 -12.80 -2.96
C LEU A 318 31.50 -13.96 -3.34
N GLU A 319 32.59 -13.68 -4.07
CA GLU A 319 33.62 -14.67 -4.43
C GLU A 319 34.30 -15.25 -3.17
N GLU A 320 34.64 -14.42 -2.17
CA GLU A 320 35.15 -14.86 -0.89
C GLU A 320 34.17 -15.74 -0.11
N ALA A 321 32.87 -15.41 -0.18
CA ALA A 321 31.84 -16.24 0.43
C ALA A 321 31.75 -17.62 -0.21
N ILE A 322 31.87 -17.70 -1.55
CA ILE A 322 31.92 -18.95 -2.29
C ILE A 322 33.15 -19.76 -1.88
N ALA A 323 34.33 -19.13 -1.78
CA ALA A 323 35.55 -19.78 -1.32
C ALA A 323 35.43 -20.35 0.10
N LYS A 324 34.61 -19.74 0.94
CA LYS A 324 34.27 -20.20 2.31
C LYS A 324 33.13 -21.24 2.35
N GLY A 325 32.62 -21.66 1.18
CA GLY A 325 31.62 -22.73 1.06
C GLY A 325 30.16 -22.26 0.90
N LYS A 326 29.89 -20.94 0.78
CA LYS A 326 28.55 -20.43 0.41
C LYS A 326 28.21 -20.88 -1.01
N LYS A 327 26.99 -21.30 -1.20
CA LYS A 327 26.48 -21.68 -2.54
C LYS A 327 25.41 -20.69 -2.96
N PHE A 328 25.54 -20.21 -4.19
CA PHE A 328 24.52 -19.41 -4.88
C PHE A 328 23.95 -20.22 -6.06
N GLU A 329 22.72 -19.97 -6.40
CA GLU A 329 22.04 -20.58 -7.56
C GLU A 329 22.57 -19.97 -8.87
N PHE A 330 22.79 -18.65 -8.87
CA PHE A 330 23.30 -17.89 -9.99
C PHE A 330 24.83 -17.72 -9.91
N PRO A 331 25.55 -17.73 -11.03
CA PRO A 331 27.00 -17.58 -11.02
C PRO A 331 27.42 -16.17 -10.61
N VAL A 332 28.54 -16.08 -9.89
CA VAL A 332 29.18 -14.81 -9.48
C VAL A 332 30.49 -14.65 -10.27
N TYR A 333 30.60 -13.57 -10.98
CA TYR A 333 31.84 -13.14 -11.68
C TYR A 333 31.76 -11.64 -11.94
N TRP A 334 32.90 -10.99 -12.13
CA TRP A 334 32.91 -9.57 -12.43
C TRP A 334 32.26 -9.29 -13.79
N GLY A 335 31.24 -8.41 -13.81
CA GLY A 335 30.43 -8.10 -15.00
C GLY A 335 29.08 -8.84 -15.03
N CYS A 336 28.77 -9.71 -14.07
CA CYS A 336 27.43 -10.30 -13.97
C CYS A 336 26.43 -9.32 -13.32
N ASP A 337 25.17 -9.43 -13.71
CA ASP A 337 24.09 -8.80 -12.97
C ASP A 337 23.90 -9.50 -11.61
N LEU A 338 23.73 -8.74 -10.55
CA LEU A 338 23.49 -9.30 -9.23
C LEU A 338 22.06 -9.87 -9.15
N ALA A 339 21.96 -11.15 -8.85
CA ALA A 339 20.68 -11.77 -8.54
C ALA A 339 20.22 -11.41 -7.13
N SER A 340 18.91 -11.51 -6.87
CA SER A 340 18.32 -11.20 -5.54
C SER A 340 18.95 -11.97 -4.38
N GLU A 341 19.49 -13.17 -4.62
CA GLU A 341 20.21 -13.93 -3.60
C GLU A 341 21.57 -13.32 -3.25
N HIS A 342 22.27 -12.71 -4.22
CA HIS A 342 23.53 -12.01 -4.02
C HIS A 342 23.32 -10.76 -3.18
N GLU A 343 22.31 -9.94 -3.57
CA GLU A 343 21.92 -8.74 -2.82
C GLU A 343 21.51 -9.07 -1.39
N ARG A 344 20.71 -10.13 -1.21
CA ARG A 344 20.27 -10.57 0.10
C ARG A 344 21.44 -11.01 0.97
N PHE A 345 22.39 -11.75 0.43
CA PHE A 345 23.59 -12.14 1.16
C PHE A 345 24.38 -10.92 1.62
N LEU A 346 24.61 -9.95 0.74
CA LEU A 346 25.33 -8.71 1.10
C LEU A 346 24.61 -7.94 2.21
N VAL A 347 23.31 -7.74 2.07
CA VAL A 347 22.52 -6.94 3.01
C VAL A 347 22.24 -7.66 4.32
N GLU A 348 21.78 -8.92 4.27
CA GLU A 348 21.26 -9.62 5.45
C GLU A 348 22.33 -10.43 6.20
N GLU A 349 23.29 -11.02 5.49
CA GLU A 349 24.31 -11.89 6.10
C GLU A 349 25.64 -11.17 6.32
N HIS A 350 26.15 -10.44 5.32
CA HIS A 350 27.47 -9.84 5.38
C HIS A 350 27.50 -8.53 6.16
N PHE A 351 26.77 -7.51 5.68
CA PHE A 351 26.77 -6.19 6.33
C PHE A 351 25.71 -6.08 7.43
N GLN A 352 24.64 -6.83 7.34
CA GLN A 352 23.46 -6.72 8.22
C GLN A 352 22.92 -5.28 8.32
N LYS A 353 23.03 -4.52 7.23
CA LYS A 353 22.63 -3.12 7.08
C LYS A 353 22.09 -2.91 5.67
N PRO A 354 21.31 -1.85 5.42
CA PRO A 354 21.02 -1.42 4.07
C PRO A 354 22.30 -1.08 3.29
N VAL A 355 22.32 -1.40 2.02
CA VAL A 355 23.46 -1.21 1.11
C VAL A 355 23.00 -0.49 -0.13
N ILE A 356 23.71 0.53 -0.55
CA ILE A 356 23.59 1.25 -1.82
C ILE A 356 24.84 0.98 -2.65
#